data_bc18c2472f9ecb6271aaa24b5c2fd222
#
_entry.id   bc18c2472f9ecb6271aaa24b5c2fd222
#
_cell.length_a   1.000
_cell.length_b   1.000
_cell.length_c   1.000
_cell.angle_alpha   90.00
_cell.angle_beta   90.00
_cell.angle_gamma   90.00
#
_symmetry.space_group_name_H-M   'P 1'
#
loop_
_entity.id
_entity.type
_entity.pdbx_description
1 polymer ?
#
loop_
_entity_poly.entity_id
_entity_poly.type
_entity_poly.pdbx_seq_one_letter_code
_entity_poly.pdbx_strand_id
1 'polypeptide(L)'
;MSRNPYSPPASAVTEGPKEEAVRRPISVWILLLFLLASITLYCWGFIRGAQFVMAARTGAISPITAAWTLAWRVGVFALLVLAVVGVYRQHWAGRWFGLAVIAGVAMFSIFGHDTTQYANDAERAGGFMGRVIVFPALFAWWAHAYAFSAKAKRYFLPRSARAAA
;
A
#
# COMPACT_ATOMS: atom_id res chain seq x y z
N MET A 1 41.90 27.80 -47.17
CA MET A 1 41.13 27.74 -45.94
C MET A 1 41.93 26.87 -44.93
N SER A 2 42.66 27.50 -44.00
CA SER A 2 43.49 26.81 -43.03
C SER A 2 42.64 26.29 -41.87
N ARG A 3 42.54 24.98 -41.70
CA ARG A 3 41.97 24.36 -40.51
C ARG A 3 42.81 24.78 -39.29
N ASN A 4 42.16 25.45 -38.33
CA ASN A 4 42.77 25.79 -37.07
C ASN A 4 43.21 24.50 -36.33
N PRO A 5 44.51 24.24 -36.18
CA PRO A 5 44.98 23.00 -35.52
C PRO A 5 44.74 22.96 -34.03
N TYR A 6 44.23 24.04 -33.45
CA TYR A 6 43.91 24.15 -31.99
C TYR A 6 42.40 24.08 -31.68
N SER A 7 41.56 23.71 -32.65
CA SER A 7 40.18 23.41 -32.26
C SER A 7 40.20 22.15 -31.36
N PRO A 8 39.86 22.26 -30.08
CA PRO A 8 39.79 21.09 -29.22
C PRO A 8 38.81 20.09 -29.87
N PRO A 9 39.09 18.78 -29.79
CA PRO A 9 38.16 17.78 -30.25
C PRO A 9 36.83 18.12 -29.59
N ALA A 10 35.76 18.30 -30.38
CA ALA A 10 34.44 18.40 -29.84
C ALA A 10 34.25 17.15 -28.97
N SER A 11 34.54 17.31 -27.68
CA SER A 11 34.20 16.29 -26.70
C SER A 11 32.71 16.11 -26.91
N ALA A 12 32.35 15.07 -27.64
CA ALA A 12 31.01 14.56 -27.60
C ALA A 12 30.79 14.26 -26.12
N VAL A 13 30.31 15.26 -25.38
CA VAL A 13 29.67 15.05 -24.11
C VAL A 13 28.52 14.14 -24.51
N THR A 14 28.81 12.85 -24.49
CA THR A 14 27.79 11.82 -24.54
C THR A 14 26.96 12.15 -23.30
N GLU A 15 25.94 13.01 -23.48
CA GLU A 15 24.90 13.16 -22.46
C GLU A 15 24.49 11.73 -22.17
N GLY A 16 25.00 11.19 -21.06
CA GLY A 16 24.60 9.86 -20.61
C GLY A 16 23.08 9.82 -20.67
N PRO A 17 22.46 8.72 -21.06
CA PRO A 17 21.03 8.63 -21.27
C PRO A 17 20.35 9.32 -20.10
N LYS A 18 19.68 10.46 -20.39
CA LYS A 18 18.93 11.23 -19.39
C LYS A 18 18.10 10.23 -18.64
N GLU A 19 18.42 10.03 -17.36
CA GLU A 19 17.72 9.09 -16.50
C GLU A 19 16.25 9.52 -16.44
N GLU A 20 15.44 9.01 -17.39
CA GLU A 20 14.02 9.28 -17.44
C GLU A 20 13.46 8.84 -16.10
N ALA A 21 13.11 9.80 -15.26
CA ALA A 21 12.49 9.55 -13.97
C ALA A 21 11.24 8.69 -14.24
N VAL A 22 11.36 7.39 -13.94
CA VAL A 22 10.28 6.43 -14.18
C VAL A 22 9.04 6.90 -13.44
N ARG A 23 8.09 7.47 -14.17
CA ARG A 23 6.82 7.94 -13.61
C ARG A 23 6.13 6.78 -12.89
N ARG A 24 5.67 7.06 -11.68
CA ARG A 24 4.94 6.05 -10.89
C ARG A 24 3.68 5.63 -11.62
N PRO A 25 3.48 4.32 -11.87
CA PRO A 25 2.23 3.85 -12.49
C PRO A 25 1.01 4.18 -11.62
N ILE A 26 -0.13 4.39 -12.25
CA ILE A 26 -1.40 4.69 -11.53
C ILE A 26 -1.74 3.59 -10.50
N SER A 27 -1.46 2.33 -10.84
CA SER A 27 -1.70 1.20 -9.93
C SER A 27 -0.88 1.29 -8.62
N VAL A 28 0.33 1.87 -8.67
CA VAL A 28 1.16 2.12 -7.48
C VAL A 28 0.61 3.28 -6.66
N TRP A 29 0.09 4.33 -7.32
CA TRP A 29 -0.58 5.42 -6.62
C TRP A 29 -1.84 4.96 -5.90
N ILE A 30 -2.65 4.12 -6.54
CA ILE A 30 -3.84 3.52 -5.92
C ILE A 30 -3.43 2.71 -4.68
N LEU A 31 -2.37 1.89 -4.75
CA LEU A 31 -1.86 1.16 -3.60
C LEU A 31 -1.46 2.10 -2.45
N LEU A 32 -0.67 3.13 -2.75
CA LEU A 32 -0.23 4.10 -1.74
C LEU A 32 -1.41 4.82 -1.08
N LEU A 33 -2.40 5.25 -1.87
CA LEU A 33 -3.62 5.89 -1.35
C LEU A 33 -4.40 4.94 -0.45
N PHE A 34 -4.53 3.68 -0.84
CA PHE A 34 -5.22 2.66 -0.03
C PHE A 34 -4.48 2.39 1.30
N LEU A 35 -3.16 2.27 1.25
CA LEU A 35 -2.33 2.10 2.45
C LEU A 35 -2.42 3.32 3.36
N LEU A 36 -2.36 4.54 2.83
CA LEU A 36 -2.50 5.77 3.59
C LEU A 36 -3.89 5.90 4.21
N ALA A 37 -4.95 5.61 3.45
CA ALA A 37 -6.32 5.60 3.98
C ALA A 37 -6.46 4.57 5.11
N SER A 38 -5.88 3.37 4.95
CA SER A 38 -5.87 2.34 5.99
C SER A 38 -5.13 2.80 7.24
N ILE A 39 -3.98 3.47 7.11
CA ILE A 39 -3.24 4.05 8.24
C ILE A 39 -4.09 5.11 8.95
N THR A 40 -4.75 6.01 8.21
CA THR A 40 -5.60 7.06 8.77
C THR A 40 -6.76 6.47 9.57
N LEU A 41 -7.45 5.47 9.01
CA LEU A 41 -8.53 4.76 9.70
C LEU A 41 -8.01 4.03 10.94
N TYR A 42 -6.82 3.47 10.86
CA TYR A 42 -6.19 2.79 12.00
C TYR A 42 -5.81 3.78 13.10
N CYS A 43 -5.25 4.94 12.75
CA CYS A 43 -4.97 6.02 13.71
C CYS A 43 -6.23 6.51 14.40
N TRP A 44 -7.33 6.69 13.65
CA TRP A 44 -8.63 7.01 14.23
C TRP A 44 -9.10 5.95 15.22
N GLY A 45 -8.93 4.66 14.87
CA GLY A 45 -9.21 3.52 15.76
C GLY A 45 -8.34 3.52 17.02
N PHE A 46 -7.10 4.04 16.95
CA PHE A 46 -6.22 4.19 18.12
C PHE A 46 -6.75 5.21 19.11
N ILE A 47 -7.28 6.33 18.64
CA ILE A 47 -7.90 7.36 19.50
C ILE A 47 -9.07 6.75 20.28
N ARG A 48 -9.91 5.96 19.63
CA ARG A 48 -10.96 5.19 20.31
C ARG A 48 -10.42 4.08 21.21
N GLY A 49 -9.24 3.54 20.91
CA GLY A 49 -8.56 2.52 21.70
C GLY A 49 -8.04 3.03 23.04
N ALA A 50 -7.86 4.34 23.23
CA ALA A 50 -7.56 4.94 24.54
C ALA A 50 -8.66 4.64 25.56
N GLN A 51 -9.91 4.53 25.11
CA GLN A 51 -11.05 4.12 25.94
C GLN A 51 -10.90 2.69 26.47
N PHE A 52 -10.25 1.81 25.69
CA PHE A 52 -9.96 0.43 26.10
C PHE A 52 -8.93 0.37 27.25
N VAL A 53 -7.92 1.22 27.22
CA VAL A 53 -6.92 1.33 28.26
C VAL A 53 -7.56 1.87 29.55
N MET A 54 -8.47 2.82 29.45
CA MET A 54 -9.25 3.30 30.58
C MET A 54 -10.16 2.22 31.16
N ALA A 55 -10.87 1.46 30.32
CA ALA A 55 -11.68 0.33 30.75
C ALA A 55 -10.87 -0.77 31.46
N ALA A 56 -9.63 -0.99 31.04
CA ALA A 56 -8.73 -1.90 31.75
C ALA A 56 -8.32 -1.38 33.13
N ARG A 57 -8.11 -0.08 33.28
CA ARG A 57 -7.80 0.56 34.56
C ARG A 57 -8.96 0.52 35.55
N THR A 58 -10.19 0.58 35.07
CA THR A 58 -11.40 0.48 35.89
C THR A 58 -11.81 -0.98 36.20
N GLY A 59 -11.02 -1.97 35.74
CA GLY A 59 -11.32 -3.39 35.97
C GLY A 59 -12.43 -3.96 35.06
N ALA A 60 -12.96 -3.18 34.12
CA ALA A 60 -13.99 -3.62 33.19
C ALA A 60 -13.47 -4.64 32.16
N ILE A 61 -12.16 -4.67 31.94
CA ILE A 61 -11.48 -5.58 31.00
C ILE A 61 -10.21 -6.11 31.66
N SER A 62 -9.91 -7.41 31.44
CA SER A 62 -8.67 -8.01 31.91
C SER A 62 -7.44 -7.30 31.34
N PRO A 63 -6.41 -6.99 32.13
CA PRO A 63 -5.17 -6.38 31.66
C PRO A 63 -4.50 -7.16 30.53
N ILE A 64 -4.60 -8.48 30.54
CA ILE A 64 -4.04 -9.37 29.51
C ILE A 64 -4.75 -9.14 28.18
N THR A 65 -6.10 -9.06 28.18
CA THR A 65 -6.89 -8.79 26.99
C THR A 65 -6.58 -7.40 26.43
N ALA A 66 -6.42 -6.41 27.28
CA ALA A 66 -6.05 -5.06 26.87
C ALA A 66 -4.65 -5.03 26.24
N ALA A 67 -3.66 -5.68 26.86
CA ALA A 67 -2.29 -5.77 26.35
C ALA A 67 -2.24 -6.51 25.01
N TRP A 68 -2.94 -7.62 24.85
CA TRP A 68 -3.04 -8.36 23.60
C TRP A 68 -3.66 -7.53 22.47
N THR A 69 -4.77 -6.84 22.76
CA THR A 69 -5.45 -5.98 21.79
C THR A 69 -4.54 -4.83 21.35
N LEU A 70 -3.80 -4.23 22.27
CA LEU A 70 -2.85 -3.16 21.96
C LEU A 70 -1.69 -3.68 21.12
N ALA A 71 -1.09 -4.81 21.50
CA ALA A 71 0.03 -5.42 20.76
C ALA A 71 -0.38 -5.76 19.32
N TRP A 72 -1.56 -6.35 19.14
CA TRP A 72 -2.13 -6.62 17.83
C TRP A 72 -2.28 -5.35 16.98
N ARG A 73 -2.85 -4.28 17.56
CA ARG A 73 -3.02 -3.00 16.86
C ARG A 73 -1.69 -2.38 16.47
N VAL A 74 -0.70 -2.36 17.37
CA VAL A 74 0.65 -1.86 17.07
C VAL A 74 1.28 -2.69 15.96
N GLY A 75 1.15 -4.01 15.99
CA GLY A 75 1.67 -4.91 14.97
C GLY A 75 1.08 -4.62 13.59
N VAL A 76 -0.24 -4.49 13.46
CA VAL A 76 -0.89 -4.17 12.18
C VAL A 76 -0.49 -2.79 11.68
N PHE A 77 -0.41 -1.80 12.57
CA PHE A 77 0.06 -0.45 12.21
C PHE A 77 1.50 -0.49 11.66
N ALA A 78 2.40 -1.19 12.34
CA ALA A 78 3.77 -1.37 11.89
C ALA A 78 3.85 -2.03 10.50
N LEU A 79 3.04 -3.07 10.25
CA LEU A 79 2.96 -3.72 8.93
C LEU A 79 2.50 -2.76 7.84
N LEU A 80 1.49 -1.92 8.11
CA LEU A 80 1.01 -0.92 7.17
C LEU A 80 2.11 0.12 6.84
N VAL A 81 2.82 0.62 7.85
CA VAL A 81 3.92 1.58 7.67
C VAL A 81 5.06 0.95 6.87
N LEU A 82 5.46 -0.29 7.21
CA LEU A 82 6.49 -1.02 6.47
C LEU A 82 6.09 -1.26 5.01
N ALA A 83 4.81 -1.54 4.74
CA ALA A 83 4.30 -1.67 3.38
C ALA A 83 4.43 -0.36 2.60
N VAL A 84 4.05 0.78 3.18
CA VAL A 84 4.23 2.10 2.55
C VAL A 84 5.69 2.36 2.23
N VAL A 85 6.58 2.16 3.22
CA VAL A 85 8.03 2.39 3.04
C VAL A 85 8.61 1.47 1.98
N GLY A 86 8.23 0.19 1.97
CA GLY A 86 8.68 -0.79 0.98
C GLY A 86 8.27 -0.42 -0.45
N VAL A 87 7.03 -0.01 -0.64
CA VAL A 87 6.50 0.45 -1.93
C VAL A 87 7.15 1.78 -2.35
N TYR A 88 7.30 2.72 -1.41
CA TYR A 88 7.91 4.02 -1.68
C TYR A 88 9.37 3.90 -2.10
N ARG A 89 10.14 3.05 -1.41
CA ARG A 89 11.56 2.77 -1.72
C ARG A 89 11.76 1.93 -2.97
N GLN A 90 10.71 1.57 -3.69
CA GLN A 90 10.77 0.78 -4.93
C GLN A 90 11.47 -0.58 -4.75
N HIS A 91 11.40 -1.14 -3.55
CA HIS A 91 12.02 -2.43 -3.29
C HIS A 91 11.18 -3.55 -3.91
N TRP A 92 11.82 -4.53 -4.58
CA TRP A 92 11.10 -5.64 -5.19
C TRP A 92 10.20 -6.40 -4.21
N ALA A 93 10.72 -6.68 -3.02
CA ALA A 93 9.93 -7.30 -1.95
C ALA A 93 8.77 -6.41 -1.48
N GLY A 94 8.93 -5.07 -1.49
CA GLY A 94 7.88 -4.12 -1.12
C GLY A 94 6.63 -4.21 -2.00
N ARG A 95 6.80 -4.61 -3.26
CA ARG A 95 5.69 -4.85 -4.18
C ARG A 95 4.75 -5.97 -3.67
N TRP A 96 5.32 -7.13 -3.37
CA TRP A 96 4.57 -8.29 -2.90
C TRP A 96 4.07 -8.12 -1.48
N PHE A 97 4.90 -7.53 -0.63
CA PHE A 97 4.52 -7.23 0.75
C PHE A 97 3.36 -6.24 0.82
N GLY A 98 3.39 -5.14 0.04
CA GLY A 98 2.29 -4.20 -0.04
C GLY A 98 0.98 -4.85 -0.52
N LEU A 99 1.07 -5.73 -1.53
CA LEU A 99 -0.08 -6.49 -2.02
C LEU A 99 -0.63 -7.44 -0.94
N ALA A 100 0.25 -8.17 -0.25
CA ALA A 100 -0.13 -9.10 0.81
C ALA A 100 -0.82 -8.39 1.99
N VAL A 101 -0.31 -7.22 2.40
CA VAL A 101 -0.90 -6.42 3.49
C VAL A 101 -2.30 -5.95 3.10
N ILE A 102 -2.47 -5.40 1.88
CA ILE A 102 -3.80 -4.97 1.41
C ILE A 102 -4.75 -6.15 1.23
N ALA A 103 -4.26 -7.30 0.72
CA ALA A 103 -5.07 -8.51 0.65
C ALA A 103 -5.53 -8.97 2.05
N GLY A 104 -4.65 -8.91 3.04
CA GLY A 104 -5.00 -9.21 4.44
C GLY A 104 -6.07 -8.26 5.00
N VAL A 105 -5.95 -6.96 4.75
CA VAL A 105 -6.97 -5.96 5.14
C VAL A 105 -8.30 -6.24 4.42
N ALA A 106 -8.26 -6.55 3.13
CA ALA A 106 -9.45 -6.90 2.35
C ALA A 106 -10.15 -8.15 2.88
N MET A 107 -9.38 -9.21 3.14
CA MET A 107 -9.89 -10.46 3.72
C MET A 107 -10.52 -10.21 5.09
N PHE A 108 -9.84 -9.45 5.96
CA PHE A 108 -10.38 -9.08 7.26
C PHE A 108 -11.69 -8.28 7.13
N SER A 109 -11.80 -7.39 6.15
CA SER A 109 -13.03 -6.61 5.88
C SER A 109 -14.18 -7.49 5.38
N ILE A 110 -13.89 -8.54 4.61
CA ILE A 110 -14.90 -9.47 4.07
C ILE A 110 -15.40 -10.43 5.16
N PHE A 111 -14.46 -11.04 5.89
CA PHE A 111 -14.76 -12.08 6.88
C PHE A 111 -14.91 -11.56 8.32
N GLY A 112 -14.59 -10.29 8.56
CA GLY A 112 -14.76 -9.65 9.86
C GLY A 112 -16.23 -9.58 10.29
N HIS A 113 -16.45 -9.50 11.60
CA HIS A 113 -17.79 -9.38 12.17
C HIS A 113 -18.50 -8.13 11.63
N ASP A 114 -19.65 -8.32 11.03
CA ASP A 114 -20.51 -7.22 10.59
C ASP A 114 -21.29 -6.68 11.78
N THR A 115 -20.85 -5.53 12.28
CA THR A 115 -21.55 -4.80 13.35
C THR A 115 -22.46 -3.70 12.80
N THR A 116 -22.63 -3.65 11.48
CA THR A 116 -23.42 -2.61 10.82
C THR A 116 -24.90 -2.86 11.07
N GLN A 117 -25.59 -1.87 11.61
CA GLN A 117 -27.05 -1.89 11.72
C GLN A 117 -27.64 -1.41 10.39
N TYR A 118 -28.38 -2.27 9.74
CA TYR A 118 -29.08 -1.97 8.48
C TYR A 118 -30.51 -1.55 8.75
N ALA A 119 -30.99 -0.53 8.05
CA ALA A 119 -32.35 -0.02 8.22
C ALA A 119 -33.41 -0.97 7.61
N ASN A 120 -33.05 -1.75 6.58
CA ASN A 120 -33.95 -2.68 5.92
C ASN A 120 -33.17 -3.82 5.23
N ASP A 121 -33.89 -4.86 4.79
CA ASP A 121 -33.34 -6.03 4.14
C ASP A 121 -32.68 -5.72 2.78
N ALA A 122 -33.16 -4.72 2.06
CA ALA A 122 -32.58 -4.30 0.78
C ALA A 122 -31.21 -3.66 0.99
N GLU A 123 -31.06 -2.82 2.01
CA GLU A 123 -29.78 -2.23 2.40
C GLU A 123 -28.78 -3.30 2.85
N ARG A 124 -29.25 -4.28 3.62
CA ARG A 124 -28.45 -5.44 4.05
C ARG A 124 -27.97 -6.25 2.86
N ALA A 125 -28.85 -6.56 1.90
CA ALA A 125 -28.51 -7.30 0.69
C ALA A 125 -27.51 -6.51 -0.17
N GLY A 126 -27.70 -5.19 -0.35
CA GLY A 126 -26.78 -4.32 -1.07
C GLY A 126 -25.41 -4.24 -0.40
N GLY A 127 -25.36 -4.10 0.92
CA GLY A 127 -24.11 -4.10 1.69
C GLY A 127 -23.36 -5.43 1.58
N PHE A 128 -24.06 -6.56 1.65
CA PHE A 128 -23.50 -7.88 1.46
C PHE A 128 -22.92 -8.07 0.04
N MET A 129 -23.72 -7.75 -0.99
CA MET A 129 -23.28 -7.82 -2.39
C MET A 129 -22.04 -6.95 -2.64
N GLY A 130 -22.06 -5.71 -2.14
CA GLY A 130 -20.92 -4.78 -2.24
C GLY A 130 -19.65 -5.38 -1.63
N ARG A 131 -19.78 -5.92 -0.42
CA ARG A 131 -18.64 -6.44 0.34
C ARG A 131 -18.10 -7.78 -0.19
N VAL A 132 -18.98 -8.70 -0.57
CA VAL A 132 -18.59 -10.08 -0.92
C VAL A 132 -18.35 -10.26 -2.41
N ILE A 133 -18.96 -9.47 -3.26
CA ILE A 133 -18.85 -9.63 -4.71
C ILE A 133 -18.11 -8.45 -5.35
N VAL A 134 -18.64 -7.23 -5.20
CA VAL A 134 -18.14 -6.06 -5.93
C VAL A 134 -16.72 -5.70 -5.48
N PHE A 135 -16.50 -5.58 -4.19
CA PHE A 135 -15.19 -5.22 -3.66
C PHE A 135 -14.10 -6.25 -3.98
N PRO A 136 -14.29 -7.57 -3.77
CA PRO A 136 -13.31 -8.57 -4.15
C PRO A 136 -13.03 -8.62 -5.66
N ALA A 137 -14.05 -8.44 -6.51
CA ALA A 137 -13.87 -8.42 -7.96
C ALA A 137 -13.03 -7.23 -8.41
N LEU A 138 -13.33 -6.03 -7.91
CA LEU A 138 -12.54 -4.83 -8.18
C LEU A 138 -11.12 -4.94 -7.63
N PHE A 139 -10.97 -5.50 -6.44
CA PHE A 139 -9.67 -5.74 -5.82
C PHE A 139 -8.84 -6.74 -6.64
N ALA A 140 -9.42 -7.85 -7.05
CA ALA A 140 -8.74 -8.87 -7.87
C ALA A 140 -8.29 -8.30 -9.22
N TRP A 141 -9.15 -7.53 -9.89
CA TRP A 141 -8.82 -6.86 -11.14
C TRP A 141 -7.65 -5.87 -10.96
N TRP A 142 -7.72 -5.02 -9.96
CA TRP A 142 -6.66 -4.08 -9.66
C TRP A 142 -5.36 -4.79 -9.23
N ALA A 143 -5.43 -5.82 -8.38
CA ALA A 143 -4.29 -6.60 -7.92
C ALA A 143 -3.60 -7.31 -9.10
N HIS A 144 -4.38 -7.85 -10.03
CA HIS A 144 -3.85 -8.41 -11.28
C HIS A 144 -3.11 -7.34 -12.09
N ALA A 145 -3.72 -6.18 -12.34
CA ALA A 145 -3.09 -5.08 -13.06
C ALA A 145 -1.80 -4.60 -12.37
N TYR A 146 -1.80 -4.50 -11.04
CA TYR A 146 -0.63 -4.14 -10.24
C TYR A 146 0.46 -5.22 -10.30
N ALA A 147 0.10 -6.49 -10.12
CA ALA A 147 1.05 -7.59 -10.05
C ALA A 147 1.67 -7.96 -11.41
N PHE A 148 0.95 -7.80 -12.53
CA PHE A 148 1.39 -8.34 -13.80
C PHE A 148 1.70 -7.28 -14.88
N SER A 149 1.32 -6.00 -14.69
CA SER A 149 1.61 -4.98 -15.68
C SER A 149 3.12 -4.75 -15.88
N ALA A 150 3.54 -4.61 -17.12
CA ALA A 150 4.94 -4.31 -17.46
C ALA A 150 5.42 -3.00 -16.82
N LYS A 151 4.54 -1.99 -16.75
CA LYS A 151 4.84 -0.69 -16.11
C LYS A 151 5.12 -0.83 -14.61
N ALA A 152 4.32 -1.63 -13.88
CA ALA A 152 4.55 -1.89 -12.47
C ALA A 152 5.83 -2.71 -12.26
N LYS A 153 6.08 -3.73 -13.10
CA LYS A 153 7.32 -4.51 -13.04
C LYS A 153 8.55 -3.62 -13.19
N ARG A 154 8.59 -2.76 -14.21
CA ARG A 154 9.70 -1.82 -14.45
C ARG A 154 9.93 -0.86 -13.28
N TYR A 155 8.88 -0.41 -12.62
CA TYR A 155 8.98 0.50 -11.47
C TYR A 155 9.76 -0.11 -10.30
N PHE A 156 9.62 -1.41 -10.05
CA PHE A 156 10.27 -2.13 -8.96
C PHE A 156 11.59 -2.82 -9.35
N LEU A 157 12.03 -2.69 -10.60
CA LEU A 157 13.35 -3.22 -11.01
C LEU A 157 14.48 -2.39 -10.37
N PRO A 158 15.58 -3.03 -9.96
CA PRO A 158 16.81 -2.34 -9.55
C PRO A 158 17.29 -1.37 -10.63
N ARG A 159 17.88 -0.25 -10.23
CA ARG A 159 18.35 0.77 -11.18
C ARG A 159 19.32 0.19 -12.23
N SER A 160 20.23 -0.71 -11.82
CA SER A 160 21.14 -1.41 -12.72
C SER A 160 20.44 -2.24 -13.80
N ALA A 161 19.34 -2.90 -13.46
CA ALA A 161 18.57 -3.71 -14.40
C ALA A 161 17.67 -2.86 -15.34
N ARG A 162 17.34 -1.61 -14.96
CA ARG A 162 16.56 -0.69 -15.80
C ARG A 162 17.38 -0.12 -16.96
N ALA A 163 18.68 0.05 -16.76
CA ALA A 163 19.58 0.56 -17.79
C ALA A 163 19.88 -0.48 -18.89
N ALA A 164 19.60 -1.76 -18.61
CA ALA A 164 19.83 -2.87 -19.53
C ALA A 164 18.57 -3.36 -20.26
N ALA A 165 17.37 -2.83 -19.92
CA ALA A 165 16.08 -3.23 -20.47
C ALA A 165 15.44 -2.14 -21.36
#